data_a0dbf96c1dd7fa13889d88628bef70c9
#
_entry.id   a0dbf96c1dd7fa13889d88628bef70c9
#
_cell.length_a   1.000
_cell.length_b   1.000
_cell.length_c   1.000
_cell.angle_alpha   90.00
_cell.angle_beta   90.00
_cell.angle_gamma   90.00
#
_symmetry.space_group_name_H-M   'P 1'
#
loop_
_entity.id
_entity.type
_entity.pdbx_description
1 polymer ?
#
loop_
_entity_poly.entity_id
_entity_poly.type
_entity_poly.pdbx_seq_one_letter_code
_entity_poly.pdbx_strand_id
1 'polypeptide(L)'
;VDKTDFLKEQEYSPAQTKVFDVDGSQYEFTLASVDYEAMPEQIQHISINQEFTGEDVPETMETEVTDERTGEKIDATLQLQDTQVTGSEWQDIQIPMTVYVYDAPYYLINGTRIEKDDYGNLDISGKEYVILDYLGLDRDRYEIDHVAWYGTQYRVDGELRRDARAYGYEQVDVINATYAADVEMPQLYTGIATYTAEVNTTGTYTYTHCLTAIYQVDYAMPFAFLSVGIA
;
A
#
# COMPACT_ATOMS: atom_id res chain seq x y z
N VAL A 1 27.54 32.82 -14.47
CA VAL A 1 26.24 32.41 -13.94
C VAL A 1 26.44 31.08 -13.25
N ASP A 2 25.98 30.96 -12.02
CA ASP A 2 25.97 29.74 -11.24
C ASP A 2 24.52 29.23 -11.21
N LYS A 3 24.32 27.95 -11.55
CA LYS A 3 23.00 27.30 -11.57
C LYS A 3 22.98 26.18 -10.55
N THR A 4 21.91 26.06 -9.82
CA THR A 4 21.66 24.96 -8.89
C THR A 4 20.19 24.60 -8.88
N ASP A 5 19.88 23.30 -8.89
CA ASP A 5 18.51 22.79 -8.81
C ASP A 5 18.05 22.75 -7.36
N PHE A 6 16.83 23.19 -7.12
CA PHE A 6 16.24 23.29 -5.76
C PHE A 6 14.84 22.69 -5.71
N LEU A 7 14.49 22.23 -4.53
CA LEU A 7 13.16 21.72 -4.22
C LEU A 7 12.10 22.83 -4.28
N LYS A 8 12.45 24.00 -3.73
CA LYS A 8 11.49 25.10 -3.58
C LYS A 8 12.10 26.40 -4.08
N GLU A 9 11.24 27.30 -4.53
CA GLU A 9 11.61 28.66 -4.86
C GLU A 9 12.24 29.35 -3.62
N GLN A 10 13.30 30.15 -3.83
CA GLN A 10 13.99 30.93 -2.81
C GLN A 10 14.85 30.16 -1.77
N GLU A 11 15.05 28.86 -1.92
CA GLU A 11 16.01 28.12 -1.07
C GLU A 11 17.48 28.38 -1.44
N TYR A 12 17.73 28.94 -2.62
CA TYR A 12 19.07 29.21 -3.09
C TYR A 12 19.68 30.44 -2.46
N SER A 13 20.77 30.25 -1.74
CA SER A 13 21.53 31.36 -1.12
C SER A 13 22.99 31.34 -1.62
N PRO A 14 23.27 31.85 -2.83
CA PRO A 14 24.62 31.89 -3.38
C PRO A 14 25.52 32.85 -2.58
N ALA A 15 26.83 32.60 -2.64
CA ALA A 15 27.81 33.47 -2.01
C ALA A 15 27.72 34.89 -2.57
N GLN A 16 27.88 35.89 -1.72
CA GLN A 16 27.82 37.32 -2.12
C GLN A 16 28.95 37.70 -3.08
N THR A 17 30.11 37.05 -2.97
CA THR A 17 31.26 37.23 -3.88
C THR A 17 31.81 35.89 -4.30
N LYS A 18 32.29 35.83 -5.56
CA LYS A 18 33.04 34.68 -6.10
C LYS A 18 34.23 35.16 -6.89
N VAL A 19 35.36 34.41 -6.82
CA VAL A 19 36.52 34.68 -7.63
C VAL A 19 36.49 33.82 -8.88
N PHE A 20 36.58 34.46 -10.03
CA PHE A 20 36.69 33.79 -11.32
C PHE A 20 38.00 34.14 -12.02
N ASP A 21 38.57 33.18 -12.73
CA ASP A 21 39.71 33.43 -13.62
C ASP A 21 39.20 33.88 -14.98
N VAL A 22 39.71 35.03 -15.43
CA VAL A 22 39.42 35.59 -16.73
C VAL A 22 40.77 35.89 -17.40
N ASP A 23 41.06 35.20 -18.48
CA ASP A 23 42.30 35.33 -19.23
C ASP A 23 43.61 35.21 -18.40
N GLY A 24 43.60 34.27 -17.42
CA GLY A 24 44.71 34.04 -16.53
C GLY A 24 44.89 35.03 -15.38
N SER A 25 43.90 35.89 -15.17
CA SER A 25 43.83 36.81 -14.04
C SER A 25 42.62 36.54 -13.19
N GLN A 26 42.78 36.55 -11.86
CA GLN A 26 41.69 36.35 -10.92
C GLN A 26 41.00 37.67 -10.61
N TYR A 27 39.67 37.65 -10.76
CA TYR A 27 38.81 38.79 -10.44
C TYR A 27 37.75 38.38 -9.45
N GLU A 28 37.46 39.26 -8.52
CA GLU A 28 36.34 39.09 -7.57
C GLU A 28 35.08 39.68 -8.17
N PHE A 29 34.04 38.84 -8.30
CA PHE A 29 32.73 39.19 -8.80
C PHE A 29 31.75 39.29 -7.63
N THR A 30 30.88 40.28 -7.66
CA THR A 30 29.81 40.46 -6.69
C THR A 30 28.48 39.97 -7.25
N LEU A 31 27.67 39.31 -6.42
CA LEU A 31 26.32 38.89 -6.76
C LEU A 31 25.45 40.10 -7.14
N ALA A 32 24.92 40.09 -8.35
CA ALA A 32 24.06 41.15 -8.90
C ALA A 32 22.58 40.80 -8.80
N SER A 33 22.20 39.55 -9.15
CA SER A 33 20.83 39.07 -9.04
C SER A 33 20.79 37.56 -8.79
N VAL A 34 19.65 37.10 -8.24
CA VAL A 34 19.25 35.70 -8.18
C VAL A 34 17.89 35.58 -8.84
N ASP A 35 17.82 34.79 -9.86
CA ASP A 35 16.59 34.51 -10.61
C ASP A 35 16.24 33.04 -10.46
N TYR A 36 14.95 32.70 -10.56
CA TYR A 36 14.45 31.31 -10.48
C TYR A 36 13.72 30.96 -11.77
N GLU A 37 14.07 29.82 -12.33
CA GLU A 37 13.40 29.26 -13.50
C GLU A 37 12.69 27.97 -13.06
N ALA A 38 11.35 27.91 -13.27
CA ALA A 38 10.58 26.70 -12.97
C ALA A 38 11.02 25.56 -13.90
N MET A 39 11.29 24.40 -13.31
CA MET A 39 11.52 23.17 -14.07
C MET A 39 10.18 22.67 -14.64
N PRO A 40 10.19 21.88 -15.71
CA PRO A 40 8.96 21.26 -16.22
C PRO A 40 8.24 20.46 -15.14
N GLU A 41 6.92 20.60 -15.09
CA GLU A 41 6.07 19.74 -14.26
C GLU A 41 6.32 18.28 -14.59
N GLN A 42 6.31 17.44 -13.56
CA GLN A 42 6.49 16.00 -13.71
C GLN A 42 5.35 15.25 -13.04
N ILE A 43 4.77 14.32 -13.80
CA ILE A 43 3.78 13.37 -13.32
C ILE A 43 4.43 12.00 -13.33
N GLN A 44 4.35 11.28 -12.22
CA GLN A 44 4.83 9.90 -12.11
C GLN A 44 3.65 8.95 -12.08
N HIS A 45 3.61 8.02 -13.05
CA HIS A 45 2.61 6.96 -13.07
C HIS A 45 3.03 5.83 -12.12
N ILE A 46 2.19 5.54 -11.12
CA ILE A 46 2.41 4.49 -10.13
C ILE A 46 1.41 3.38 -10.34
N SER A 47 1.88 2.14 -10.33
CA SER A 47 1.02 0.95 -10.38
C SER A 47 1.54 -0.09 -9.39
N ILE A 48 0.66 -0.62 -8.54
CA ILE A 48 0.96 -1.60 -7.50
C ILE A 48 -0.02 -2.76 -7.60
N ASN A 49 0.48 -3.99 -7.51
CA ASN A 49 -0.33 -5.18 -7.36
C ASN A 49 -0.33 -5.63 -5.90
N GLN A 50 -1.53 -5.89 -5.38
CA GLN A 50 -1.75 -6.38 -4.01
C GLN A 50 -2.64 -7.61 -4.04
N GLU A 51 -2.25 -8.63 -3.27
CA GLU A 51 -3.04 -9.85 -3.09
C GLU A 51 -3.93 -9.75 -1.87
N PHE A 52 -5.18 -10.21 -2.00
CA PHE A 52 -6.20 -10.31 -0.96
C PHE A 52 -6.73 -11.74 -0.91
N THR A 53 -6.89 -12.29 0.29
CA THR A 53 -7.40 -13.64 0.49
C THR A 53 -8.58 -13.60 1.44
N GLY A 54 -9.79 -13.85 0.95
CA GLY A 54 -11.01 -13.87 1.75
C GLY A 54 -11.42 -12.51 2.34
N GLU A 55 -10.83 -11.43 1.88
CA GLU A 55 -11.11 -10.06 2.31
C GLU A 55 -11.73 -9.24 1.17
N ASP A 56 -12.49 -8.22 1.52
CA ASP A 56 -12.99 -7.26 0.54
C ASP A 56 -11.82 -6.45 -0.04
N VAL A 57 -11.79 -6.33 -1.36
CA VAL A 57 -10.79 -5.51 -2.06
C VAL A 57 -11.21 -4.04 -1.94
N PRO A 58 -10.43 -3.17 -1.29
CA PRO A 58 -10.77 -1.76 -1.13
C PRO A 58 -10.71 -1.02 -2.48
N GLU A 59 -11.55 0.01 -2.66
CA GLU A 59 -11.57 0.83 -3.88
C GLU A 59 -10.31 1.71 -4.01
N THR A 60 -9.64 2.01 -2.88
CA THR A 60 -8.45 2.87 -2.83
C THR A 60 -7.38 2.26 -1.95
N MET A 61 -6.12 2.60 -2.25
CA MET A 61 -4.96 2.22 -1.44
C MET A 61 -4.06 3.43 -1.21
N GLU A 62 -3.76 3.70 0.07
CA GLU A 62 -2.79 4.72 0.45
C GLU A 62 -1.36 4.15 0.37
N THR A 63 -0.44 4.94 -0.19
CA THR A 63 0.97 4.56 -0.31
C THR A 63 1.88 5.79 -0.26
N GLU A 64 3.18 5.57 -0.01
CA GLU A 64 4.21 6.60 -0.14
C GLU A 64 4.95 6.40 -1.46
N VAL A 65 5.08 7.46 -2.24
CA VAL A 65 5.84 7.51 -3.48
C VAL A 65 7.08 8.36 -3.26
N THR A 66 8.23 7.90 -3.73
CA THR A 66 9.47 8.67 -3.62
C THR A 66 9.69 9.47 -4.91
N ASP A 67 9.82 10.78 -4.79
CA ASP A 67 10.30 11.62 -5.89
C ASP A 67 11.77 11.32 -6.15
N GLU A 68 12.06 10.70 -7.29
CA GLU A 68 13.43 10.28 -7.66
C GLU A 68 14.41 11.46 -7.82
N ARG A 69 13.89 12.68 -8.05
CA ARG A 69 14.72 13.88 -8.20
C ARG A 69 15.29 14.38 -6.87
N THR A 70 14.56 14.14 -5.78
CA THR A 70 14.82 14.76 -4.48
C THR A 70 15.00 13.75 -3.36
N GLY A 71 14.47 12.52 -3.54
CA GLY A 71 14.36 11.51 -2.51
C GLY A 71 13.27 11.81 -1.46
N GLU A 72 12.44 12.84 -1.68
CA GLU A 72 11.32 13.19 -0.80
C GLU A 72 10.18 12.18 -0.98
N LYS A 73 9.50 11.84 0.13
CA LYS A 73 8.34 10.96 0.13
C LYS A 73 7.07 11.78 0.05
N ILE A 74 6.15 11.33 -0.79
CA ILE A 74 4.87 11.97 -1.08
C ILE A 74 3.78 10.94 -0.83
N ASP A 75 2.79 11.31 -0.02
CA ASP A 75 1.61 10.47 0.19
C ASP A 75 0.75 10.46 -1.09
N ALA A 76 0.35 9.28 -1.53
CA ALA A 76 -0.45 9.09 -2.73
C ALA A 76 -1.60 8.12 -2.47
N THR A 77 -2.76 8.43 -3.02
CA THR A 77 -3.95 7.58 -3.02
C THR A 77 -4.10 6.95 -4.40
N LEU A 78 -3.89 5.64 -4.49
CA LEU A 78 -4.10 4.87 -5.70
C LEU A 78 -5.55 4.41 -5.81
N GLN A 79 -6.08 4.34 -7.03
CA GLN A 79 -7.41 3.84 -7.32
C GLN A 79 -7.34 2.40 -7.84
N LEU A 80 -8.29 1.56 -7.44
CA LEU A 80 -8.44 0.22 -7.97
C LEU A 80 -8.74 0.30 -9.48
N GLN A 81 -7.92 -0.38 -10.29
CA GLN A 81 -8.06 -0.45 -11.75
C GLN A 81 -8.62 -1.78 -12.21
N ASP A 82 -8.16 -2.87 -11.61
CA ASP A 82 -8.53 -4.23 -12.02
C ASP A 82 -8.43 -5.20 -10.84
N THR A 83 -9.22 -6.29 -10.93
CA THR A 83 -9.15 -7.42 -9.99
C THR A 83 -9.19 -8.72 -10.77
N GLN A 84 -8.33 -9.66 -10.39
CA GLN A 84 -8.29 -10.99 -10.99
C GLN A 84 -8.26 -12.05 -9.89
N VAL A 85 -9.20 -13.01 -9.94
CA VAL A 85 -9.13 -14.22 -9.10
C VAL A 85 -8.00 -15.10 -9.63
N THR A 86 -6.99 -15.35 -8.80
CA THR A 86 -5.79 -16.11 -9.13
C THR A 86 -5.80 -17.52 -8.56
N GLY A 87 -6.65 -17.77 -7.56
CA GLY A 87 -6.76 -19.06 -6.91
C GLY A 87 -7.83 -19.06 -5.82
N SER A 88 -7.80 -20.09 -4.99
CA SER A 88 -8.61 -20.18 -3.77
C SER A 88 -7.83 -20.89 -2.67
N GLU A 89 -8.13 -20.54 -1.42
CA GLU A 89 -7.54 -21.12 -0.22
C GLU A 89 -8.60 -21.52 0.78
N TRP A 90 -8.30 -22.51 1.62
CA TRP A 90 -9.16 -22.91 2.73
C TRP A 90 -8.79 -22.16 3.99
N GLN A 91 -9.79 -21.50 4.61
CA GLN A 91 -9.64 -20.80 5.88
C GLN A 91 -10.47 -21.45 6.97
N ASP A 92 -9.94 -21.47 8.20
CA ASP A 92 -10.65 -21.97 9.37
C ASP A 92 -11.88 -21.13 9.69
N ILE A 93 -13.01 -21.78 9.94
CA ILE A 93 -14.24 -21.12 10.35
C ILE A 93 -14.81 -21.70 11.63
N GLN A 94 -15.56 -20.86 12.36
CA GLN A 94 -16.34 -21.24 13.52
C GLN A 94 -17.72 -20.59 13.42
N ILE A 95 -18.74 -21.40 13.19
CA ILE A 95 -20.10 -20.92 12.98
C ILE A 95 -20.98 -21.27 14.18
N PRO A 96 -21.62 -20.30 14.84
CA PRO A 96 -22.54 -20.56 15.95
C PRO A 96 -23.80 -21.23 15.46
N MET A 97 -24.29 -22.23 16.22
CA MET A 97 -25.56 -22.91 15.97
C MET A 97 -26.27 -23.23 17.28
N THR A 98 -27.58 -23.42 17.23
CA THR A 98 -28.39 -23.82 18.37
C THR A 98 -29.07 -25.16 18.10
N VAL A 99 -28.93 -26.10 19.01
CA VAL A 99 -29.47 -27.45 18.87
C VAL A 99 -30.55 -27.69 19.91
N TYR A 100 -31.70 -28.25 19.50
CA TYR A 100 -32.73 -28.71 20.40
C TYR A 100 -32.29 -30.00 21.10
N VAL A 101 -32.43 -30.02 22.42
CA VAL A 101 -32.01 -31.17 23.26
C VAL A 101 -33.23 -31.99 23.64
N TYR A 102 -33.21 -33.26 23.28
CA TYR A 102 -34.26 -34.23 23.61
C TYR A 102 -33.70 -35.30 24.57
N ASP A 103 -34.61 -35.90 25.36
CA ASP A 103 -34.31 -37.08 26.14
C ASP A 103 -34.31 -38.35 25.23
N ALA A 104 -33.29 -38.39 24.34
CA ALA A 104 -33.13 -39.44 23.36
C ALA A 104 -31.63 -39.63 23.10
N PRO A 105 -31.20 -40.81 22.58
CA PRO A 105 -29.80 -41.05 22.26
C PRO A 105 -29.35 -40.35 20.97
N TYR A 106 -30.12 -39.41 20.49
CA TYR A 106 -29.83 -38.64 19.24
C TYR A 106 -30.32 -37.24 19.34
N TYR A 107 -29.87 -36.42 18.41
CA TYR A 107 -30.37 -35.08 18.09
C TYR A 107 -31.10 -35.10 16.73
N LEU A 108 -32.04 -34.19 16.55
CA LEU A 108 -32.65 -33.94 15.23
C LEU A 108 -32.17 -32.58 14.73
N ILE A 109 -31.44 -32.60 13.63
CA ILE A 109 -30.94 -31.40 12.95
C ILE A 109 -31.53 -31.44 11.54
N ASN A 110 -32.29 -30.39 11.19
CA ASN A 110 -32.99 -30.32 9.92
C ASN A 110 -33.79 -31.60 9.55
N GLY A 111 -34.42 -32.22 10.58
CA GLY A 111 -35.18 -33.47 10.43
C GLY A 111 -34.32 -34.75 10.31
N THR A 112 -33.01 -34.62 10.27
CA THR A 112 -32.08 -35.75 10.21
C THR A 112 -31.60 -36.14 11.60
N ARG A 113 -31.58 -37.44 11.84
CA ARG A 113 -31.09 -38.02 13.10
C ARG A 113 -29.58 -38.04 13.14
N ILE A 114 -28.99 -37.34 14.14
CA ILE A 114 -27.57 -37.36 14.48
C ILE A 114 -27.42 -38.06 15.80
N GLU A 115 -26.63 -39.13 15.85
CA GLU A 115 -26.40 -39.90 17.07
C GLU A 115 -25.61 -39.08 18.11
N LYS A 116 -25.77 -39.42 19.38
CA LYS A 116 -24.89 -38.95 20.44
C LYS A 116 -23.72 -39.91 20.57
N ASP A 117 -22.52 -39.39 20.71
CA ASP A 117 -21.38 -40.18 21.13
C ASP A 117 -21.51 -40.58 22.60
N ASP A 118 -20.57 -41.37 23.10
CA ASP A 118 -20.54 -41.85 24.50
C ASP A 118 -20.48 -40.72 25.53
N TYR A 119 -20.11 -39.52 25.13
CA TYR A 119 -20.01 -38.29 25.93
C TYR A 119 -21.19 -37.34 25.75
N GLY A 120 -22.14 -37.70 24.90
CA GLY A 120 -23.31 -36.89 24.60
C GLY A 120 -23.07 -35.73 23.60
N ASN A 121 -21.98 -35.79 22.80
CA ASN A 121 -21.73 -34.86 21.73
C ASN A 121 -22.45 -35.30 20.44
N LEU A 122 -22.46 -34.43 19.44
CA LEU A 122 -22.97 -34.74 18.11
C LEU A 122 -21.91 -35.56 17.34
N ASP A 123 -22.26 -36.82 17.00
CA ASP A 123 -21.47 -37.61 16.05
C ASP A 123 -21.96 -37.29 14.62
N ILE A 124 -21.27 -36.38 13.97
CA ILE A 124 -21.59 -35.95 12.61
C ILE A 124 -20.86 -36.74 11.52
N SER A 125 -20.07 -37.74 11.89
CA SER A 125 -19.27 -38.55 10.95
C SER A 125 -20.10 -39.10 9.79
N GLY A 126 -19.77 -38.71 8.56
CA GLY A 126 -20.50 -39.05 7.33
C GLY A 126 -21.85 -38.32 7.19
N LYS A 127 -22.14 -37.34 8.03
CA LYS A 127 -23.35 -36.51 8.01
C LYS A 127 -23.03 -35.01 8.09
N GLU A 128 -21.82 -34.62 7.77
CA GLU A 128 -21.33 -33.24 7.80
C GLU A 128 -22.24 -32.33 6.95
N TYR A 129 -22.76 -32.89 5.86
CA TYR A 129 -23.72 -32.20 4.98
C TYR A 129 -25.01 -31.74 5.69
N VAL A 130 -25.41 -32.44 6.77
CA VAL A 130 -26.62 -32.04 7.55
C VAL A 130 -26.39 -30.71 8.27
N ILE A 131 -25.16 -30.52 8.75
CA ILE A 131 -24.77 -29.26 9.41
C ILE A 131 -24.67 -28.13 8.37
N LEU A 132 -24.08 -28.40 7.19
CA LEU A 132 -24.03 -27.43 6.10
C LEU A 132 -25.44 -26.98 5.70
N ASP A 133 -26.35 -27.95 5.44
CA ASP A 133 -27.75 -27.64 5.09
C ASP A 133 -28.49 -26.87 6.18
N TYR A 134 -28.25 -27.21 7.47
CA TYR A 134 -28.85 -26.52 8.59
C TYR A 134 -28.38 -25.07 8.69
N LEU A 135 -27.10 -24.82 8.40
CA LEU A 135 -26.49 -23.49 8.43
C LEU A 135 -26.74 -22.72 7.12
N GLY A 136 -27.26 -23.37 6.06
CA GLY A 136 -27.49 -22.77 4.75
C GLY A 136 -26.19 -22.50 3.98
N LEU A 137 -25.16 -23.30 4.22
CA LEU A 137 -23.83 -23.15 3.61
C LEU A 137 -23.73 -23.98 2.33
N ASP A 138 -22.98 -23.46 1.36
CA ASP A 138 -22.70 -24.10 0.10
C ASP A 138 -21.68 -25.24 0.29
N ARG A 139 -22.06 -26.46 -0.06
CA ARG A 139 -21.24 -27.66 0.09
C ARG A 139 -19.97 -27.68 -0.77
N ASP A 140 -19.93 -26.86 -1.83
CA ASP A 140 -18.78 -26.76 -2.70
C ASP A 140 -17.73 -25.77 -2.13
N ARG A 141 -18.15 -24.92 -1.18
CA ARG A 141 -17.29 -23.89 -0.58
C ARG A 141 -17.01 -24.08 0.91
N TYR A 142 -17.75 -25.00 1.57
CA TYR A 142 -17.63 -25.19 3.01
C TYR A 142 -17.43 -26.66 3.35
N GLU A 143 -16.55 -26.94 4.30
CA GLU A 143 -16.35 -28.25 4.91
C GLU A 143 -16.53 -28.12 6.42
N ILE A 144 -17.28 -29.05 7.05
CA ILE A 144 -17.42 -29.12 8.51
C ILE A 144 -16.61 -30.31 9.01
N ASP A 145 -15.72 -30.05 9.96
CA ASP A 145 -14.89 -31.06 10.63
C ASP A 145 -15.59 -31.65 11.84
N HIS A 146 -16.04 -30.79 12.75
CA HIS A 146 -16.73 -31.23 13.96
C HIS A 146 -17.67 -30.15 14.52
N VAL A 147 -18.51 -30.57 15.48
CA VAL A 147 -19.38 -29.66 16.23
C VAL A 147 -19.08 -29.81 17.72
N ALA A 148 -18.78 -28.72 18.39
CA ALA A 148 -18.53 -28.70 19.83
C ALA A 148 -19.58 -27.87 20.57
N TRP A 149 -19.92 -28.32 21.78
CA TRP A 149 -20.84 -27.58 22.64
C TRP A 149 -20.23 -26.29 23.17
N TYR A 150 -21.07 -25.24 23.20
CA TYR A 150 -20.72 -23.96 23.77
C TYR A 150 -21.72 -23.60 24.89
N GLY A 151 -21.23 -23.52 26.13
CA GLY A 151 -22.09 -23.22 27.28
C GLY A 151 -22.97 -24.39 27.78
N THR A 152 -23.93 -24.05 28.64
CA THR A 152 -24.85 -24.98 29.28
C THR A 152 -26.21 -25.00 28.56
N GLN A 153 -27.01 -26.05 28.85
CA GLN A 153 -28.38 -26.11 28.36
C GLN A 153 -29.27 -25.02 28.99
N TYR A 154 -30.19 -24.50 28.23
CA TYR A 154 -31.17 -23.48 28.66
C TYR A 154 -32.56 -23.72 28.04
N ARG A 155 -33.60 -23.09 28.60
CA ARG A 155 -34.95 -23.21 28.07
C ARG A 155 -35.43 -21.91 27.44
N VAL A 156 -36.05 -22.05 26.26
CA VAL A 156 -36.76 -20.99 25.56
C VAL A 156 -38.14 -21.51 25.18
N ASP A 157 -39.19 -20.86 25.57
CA ASP A 157 -40.59 -21.23 25.29
C ASP A 157 -40.93 -22.71 25.65
N GLY A 158 -40.31 -23.21 26.72
CA GLY A 158 -40.49 -24.59 27.19
C GLY A 158 -39.58 -25.63 26.51
N GLU A 159 -38.91 -25.29 25.43
CA GLU A 159 -37.97 -26.15 24.71
C GLU A 159 -36.57 -26.09 25.34
N LEU A 160 -35.93 -27.24 25.47
CA LEU A 160 -34.56 -27.32 25.95
C LEU A 160 -33.61 -27.16 24.76
N ARG A 161 -32.70 -26.18 24.85
CA ARG A 161 -31.72 -25.85 23.82
C ARG A 161 -30.31 -25.84 24.38
N ARG A 162 -29.33 -26.05 23.52
CA ARG A 162 -27.92 -25.89 23.82
C ARG A 162 -27.22 -25.28 22.61
N ASP A 163 -26.37 -24.30 22.87
CA ASP A 163 -25.55 -23.70 21.82
C ASP A 163 -24.35 -24.56 21.53
N ALA A 164 -23.97 -24.57 20.27
CA ALA A 164 -22.82 -25.27 19.74
C ALA A 164 -22.08 -24.40 18.72
N ARG A 165 -20.91 -24.81 18.36
CA ARG A 165 -20.13 -24.24 17.25
C ARG A 165 -19.77 -25.35 16.29
N ALA A 166 -20.06 -25.13 15.04
CA ALA A 166 -19.53 -25.93 13.94
C ALA A 166 -18.15 -25.37 13.56
N TYR A 167 -17.17 -26.24 13.54
CA TYR A 167 -15.80 -25.95 13.12
C TYR A 167 -15.55 -26.60 11.78
N GLY A 168 -14.84 -25.92 10.94
CA GLY A 168 -14.57 -26.39 9.59
C GLY A 168 -13.76 -25.38 8.79
N TYR A 169 -13.95 -25.42 7.47
CA TYR A 169 -13.19 -24.62 6.53
C TYR A 169 -14.13 -23.97 5.52
N GLU A 170 -13.78 -22.77 5.11
CA GLU A 170 -14.38 -22.05 3.99
C GLU A 170 -13.36 -21.87 2.88
N GLN A 171 -13.75 -22.17 1.64
CA GLN A 171 -12.94 -21.87 0.48
C GLN A 171 -13.15 -20.40 0.09
N VAL A 172 -12.10 -19.60 0.23
CA VAL A 172 -12.07 -18.17 -0.10
C VAL A 172 -11.25 -17.92 -1.36
N ASP A 173 -11.65 -16.91 -2.12
CA ASP A 173 -10.92 -16.55 -3.32
C ASP A 173 -9.63 -15.79 -2.97
N VAL A 174 -8.56 -16.07 -3.73
CA VAL A 174 -7.33 -15.28 -3.76
C VAL A 174 -7.43 -14.32 -4.93
N ILE A 175 -7.43 -13.01 -4.63
CA ILE A 175 -7.65 -11.94 -5.60
C ILE A 175 -6.38 -11.11 -5.71
N ASN A 176 -5.85 -10.97 -6.91
CA ASN A 176 -4.81 -9.99 -7.22
C ASN A 176 -5.49 -8.71 -7.72
N ALA A 177 -5.31 -7.62 -6.99
CA ALA A 177 -5.85 -6.30 -7.31
C ALA A 177 -4.73 -5.38 -7.80
N THR A 178 -4.99 -4.66 -8.88
CA THR A 178 -4.08 -3.67 -9.45
C THR A 178 -4.58 -2.28 -9.11
N TYR A 179 -3.75 -1.49 -8.43
CA TYR A 179 -4.00 -0.09 -8.10
C TYR A 179 -3.07 0.81 -8.88
N ALA A 180 -3.58 1.95 -9.37
CA ALA A 180 -2.76 2.93 -10.06
C ALA A 180 -3.22 4.37 -9.81
N ALA A 181 -2.28 5.30 -9.94
CA ALA A 181 -2.53 6.74 -10.00
C ALA A 181 -1.42 7.45 -10.76
N ASP A 182 -1.77 8.61 -11.29
CA ASP A 182 -0.83 9.61 -11.76
C ASP A 182 -0.58 10.60 -10.61
N VAL A 183 0.65 10.63 -10.10
CA VAL A 183 1.04 11.46 -8.96
C VAL A 183 1.81 12.68 -9.46
N GLU A 184 1.29 13.87 -9.19
CA GLU A 184 1.97 15.13 -9.49
C GLU A 184 3.13 15.33 -8.53
N MET A 185 4.34 15.49 -9.09
CA MET A 185 5.54 15.71 -8.30
C MET A 185 5.68 17.19 -7.94
N PRO A 186 6.29 17.53 -6.79
CA PRO A 186 6.52 18.92 -6.39
C PRO A 186 7.24 19.72 -7.46
N GLN A 187 6.83 20.99 -7.63
CA GLN A 187 7.46 21.90 -8.54
C GLN A 187 8.90 22.19 -8.07
N LEU A 188 9.86 21.96 -8.93
CA LEU A 188 11.25 22.30 -8.72
C LEU A 188 11.65 23.54 -9.52
N TYR A 189 12.71 24.20 -9.06
CA TYR A 189 13.24 25.41 -9.68
C TYR A 189 14.75 25.29 -9.88
N THR A 190 15.26 25.92 -10.92
CA THR A 190 16.68 26.16 -11.12
C THR A 190 17.02 27.58 -10.66
N GLY A 191 17.87 27.72 -9.64
CA GLY A 191 18.38 29.02 -9.20
C GLY A 191 19.50 29.50 -10.11
N ILE A 192 19.43 30.75 -10.57
CA ILE A 192 20.41 31.37 -11.46
C ILE A 192 21.00 32.58 -10.77
N ALA A 193 22.24 32.45 -10.30
CA ALA A 193 22.97 33.58 -9.72
C ALA A 193 23.81 34.27 -10.78
N THR A 194 23.60 35.57 -10.96
CA THR A 194 24.37 36.41 -11.86
C THR A 194 25.37 37.24 -11.05
N TYR A 195 26.64 37.13 -11.40
CA TYR A 195 27.73 37.89 -10.78
C TYR A 195 28.31 38.88 -11.75
N THR A 196 28.65 40.08 -11.29
CA THR A 196 29.27 41.14 -12.05
C THR A 196 30.55 41.63 -11.40
N ALA A 197 31.51 42.05 -12.22
CA ALA A 197 32.72 42.73 -11.77
C ALA A 197 33.08 43.84 -12.73
N GLU A 198 33.58 44.96 -12.20
CA GLU A 198 34.22 45.99 -13.04
C GLU A 198 35.68 45.66 -13.21
N VAL A 199 36.06 45.40 -14.45
CA VAL A 199 37.47 45.12 -14.80
C VAL A 199 38.03 46.36 -15.47
N ASN A 200 38.93 47.06 -14.76
CA ASN A 200 39.71 48.17 -15.30
C ASN A 200 40.78 47.66 -16.29
N THR A 201 40.36 47.47 -17.52
CA THR A 201 41.33 47.34 -18.62
C THR A 201 41.67 48.76 -19.12
N THR A 202 42.93 48.98 -19.45
CA THR A 202 43.37 50.24 -20.08
C THR A 202 42.78 50.44 -21.48
N GLY A 203 41.48 50.44 -21.58
CA GLY A 203 40.68 50.59 -22.80
C GLY A 203 39.21 50.32 -22.47
N THR A 204 38.35 51.20 -22.92
CA THR A 204 36.91 51.34 -22.63
C THR A 204 36.03 50.12 -22.97
N TYR A 205 36.18 48.99 -22.29
CA TYR A 205 35.29 47.85 -22.47
C TYR A 205 34.88 47.27 -21.11
N THR A 206 33.56 47.32 -20.81
CA THR A 206 32.92 46.59 -19.73
C THR A 206 32.58 45.17 -20.27
N TYR A 207 33.19 44.14 -19.71
CA TYR A 207 32.88 42.75 -20.06
C TYR A 207 31.95 42.18 -18.99
N THR A 208 30.77 41.71 -19.39
CA THR A 208 29.92 40.87 -18.59
C THR A 208 30.22 39.43 -18.96
N HIS A 209 30.91 38.69 -18.12
CA HIS A 209 31.15 37.25 -18.30
C HIS A 209 30.05 36.43 -17.66
N CYS A 210 29.25 35.75 -18.46
CA CYS A 210 28.32 34.71 -18.01
C CYS A 210 29.01 33.37 -18.07
N LEU A 211 29.41 32.83 -16.91
CA LEU A 211 29.89 31.45 -16.80
C LEU A 211 28.72 30.56 -16.46
N THR A 212 28.34 29.68 -17.36
CA THR A 212 27.34 28.63 -17.11
C THR A 212 28.08 27.37 -16.68
N ALA A 213 28.02 27.04 -15.39
CA ALA A 213 28.45 25.75 -14.89
C ALA A 213 27.25 24.79 -14.91
N ILE A 214 27.30 23.78 -15.76
CA ILE A 214 26.32 22.70 -15.78
C ILE A 214 26.90 21.59 -14.91
N TYR A 215 26.31 21.33 -13.75
CA TYR A 215 26.60 20.14 -12.95
C TYR A 215 25.64 19.05 -13.37
N GLN A 216 26.18 17.99 -13.97
CA GLN A 216 25.46 16.76 -14.23
C GLN A 216 25.64 15.88 -12.98
N VAL A 217 24.55 15.60 -12.27
CA VAL A 217 24.59 14.63 -11.16
C VAL A 217 24.38 13.25 -11.78
N ASP A 218 25.43 12.42 -11.80
CA ASP A 218 25.30 11.02 -12.15
C ASP A 218 24.62 10.27 -11.00
N TYR A 219 23.34 9.96 -11.18
CA TYR A 219 22.62 9.04 -10.28
C TYR A 219 23.05 7.61 -10.61
N ALA A 220 23.92 7.05 -9.78
CA ALA A 220 24.10 5.59 -9.73
C ALA A 220 22.91 5.00 -8.98
N MET A 221 21.95 4.42 -9.69
CA MET A 221 20.83 3.69 -9.10
C MET A 221 21.32 2.44 -8.37
N PRO A 222 21.06 2.26 -7.06
CA PRO A 222 21.06 0.94 -6.48
C PRO A 222 19.68 0.30 -6.72
N PHE A 223 19.63 -0.72 -7.58
CA PHE A 223 18.47 -1.61 -7.64
C PHE A 223 18.36 -2.36 -6.32
N ALA A 224 17.44 -1.93 -5.47
CA ALA A 224 17.00 -2.70 -4.30
C ALA A 224 15.65 -3.36 -4.62
N PHE A 225 15.69 -4.66 -4.89
CA PHE A 225 14.49 -5.50 -4.82
C PHE A 225 14.04 -5.58 -3.36
N LEU A 226 12.96 -4.92 -3.01
CA LEU A 226 12.25 -5.15 -1.75
C LEU A 226 11.36 -6.36 -1.92
N SER A 227 11.85 -7.53 -1.48
CA SER A 227 10.98 -8.66 -1.15
C SER A 227 10.42 -8.42 0.25
N VAL A 228 9.14 -8.10 0.36
CA VAL A 228 8.41 -8.09 1.63
C VAL A 228 8.13 -9.54 1.98
N GLY A 229 8.93 -10.09 2.89
CA GLY A 229 8.62 -11.35 3.56
C GLY A 229 7.69 -11.05 4.74
N ILE A 230 6.48 -11.59 4.69
CA ILE A 230 5.56 -11.63 5.81
C ILE A 230 6.03 -12.77 6.71
N ALA A 231 6.25 -12.47 8.00
CA ALA A 231 6.43 -13.45 9.06
C ALA A 231 5.17 -13.47 9.92
#